data_f57b40bf94ab7ce6af478af9f47b0ebd
#
_entry.id   f57b40bf94ab7ce6af478af9f47b0ebd
#
_cell.length_a   1.000
_cell.length_b   1.000
_cell.length_c   1.000
_cell.angle_alpha   90.00
_cell.angle_beta   90.00
_cell.angle_gamma   90.00
#
_symmetry.space_group_name_H-M   'P 1'
#
loop_
_entity.id
_entity.type
_entity.pdbx_description
1 polymer ?
#
loop_
_entity_poly.entity_id
_entity_poly.type
_entity_poly.pdbx_seq_one_letter_code
_entity_poly.pdbx_strand_id
1 'polypeptide(L)' 'MDRLQALEVFMLVAKLGSFTAASRAANLTASRVTHLIQNLEKELGVSLFSRTTRRVSLSSAGQALFEQLDPNLGFITE' A
#
# COMPACT_ATOMS: atom_id res chain seq x y z
N MET A 1 -5.97 14.17 -7.18
CA MET A 1 -5.43 12.88 -6.85
C MET A 1 -6.43 12.03 -6.11
N ASP A 2 -6.49 10.75 -6.40
CA ASP A 2 -7.48 9.89 -5.81
C ASP A 2 -6.89 9.17 -4.60
N ARG A 3 -7.17 9.69 -3.43
CA ARG A 3 -6.64 9.11 -2.21
C ARG A 3 -7.22 7.71 -1.95
N LEU A 4 -8.50 7.52 -2.23
CA LEU A 4 -9.11 6.22 -2.03
C LEU A 4 -8.45 5.17 -2.91
N GLN A 5 -8.19 5.51 -4.15
CA GLN A 5 -7.51 4.59 -5.05
C GLN A 5 -6.11 4.28 -4.55
N ALA A 6 -5.40 5.30 -4.04
CA ALA A 6 -4.06 5.10 -3.52
C ALA A 6 -4.08 4.14 -2.33
N LEU A 7 -5.08 4.27 -1.44
CA LEU A 7 -5.20 3.38 -0.30
C LEU A 7 -5.54 1.96 -0.72
N GLU A 8 -6.40 1.81 -1.72
CA GLU A 8 -6.73 0.48 -2.24
C GLU A 8 -5.51 -0.20 -2.83
N VAL A 9 -4.73 0.57 -3.59
CA VAL A 9 -3.52 0.04 -4.20
C VAL A 9 -2.49 -0.30 -3.14
N PHE A 10 -2.37 0.53 -2.11
CA PHE A 10 -1.48 0.25 -0.99
C PHE A 10 -1.82 -1.11 -0.37
N MET A 11 -3.11 -1.36 -0.14
CA MET A 11 -3.53 -2.63 0.44
C MET A 11 -3.19 -3.81 -0.46
N LEU A 12 -3.36 -3.63 -1.76
CA LEU A 12 -3.04 -4.69 -2.71
C LEU A 12 -1.54 -5.00 -2.71
N VAL A 13 -0.71 -3.96 -2.72
CA VAL A 13 0.73 -4.17 -2.69
C VAL A 13 1.12 -4.88 -1.40
N ALA A 14 0.53 -4.45 -0.29
CA ALA A 14 0.84 -5.05 1.00
C ALA A 14 0.46 -6.53 1.06
N LYS A 15 -0.72 -6.86 0.54
CA LYS A 15 -1.20 -8.24 0.58
C LYS A 15 -0.46 -9.13 -0.39
N LEU A 16 -0.17 -8.63 -1.58
CA LEU A 16 0.44 -9.45 -2.62
C LEU A 16 1.96 -9.43 -2.59
N GLY A 17 2.54 -8.46 -1.91
CA GLY A 17 3.98 -8.35 -1.79
C GLY A 17 4.67 -7.99 -3.10
N SER A 18 3.94 -7.37 -4.03
CA SER A 18 4.48 -7.08 -5.34
C SER A 18 3.73 -5.93 -5.98
N PHE A 19 4.45 -4.94 -6.47
CA PHE A 19 3.84 -3.84 -7.20
C PHE A 19 3.25 -4.32 -8.52
N THR A 20 3.93 -5.25 -9.18
CA THR A 20 3.43 -5.79 -10.44
C THR A 20 2.14 -6.56 -10.25
N ALA A 21 2.08 -7.41 -9.23
CA ALA A 21 0.87 -8.17 -8.95
C ALA A 21 -0.28 -7.23 -8.58
N ALA A 22 0.02 -6.19 -7.81
CA ALA A 22 -1.00 -5.22 -7.44
C ALA A 22 -1.53 -4.47 -8.66
N SER A 23 -0.64 -4.14 -9.60
CA SER A 23 -1.08 -3.43 -10.80
C SER A 23 -2.04 -4.28 -11.61
N ARG A 24 -1.79 -5.57 -11.70
CA ARG A 24 -2.69 -6.47 -12.42
C ARG A 24 -4.02 -6.58 -11.71
N ALA A 25 -4.00 -6.73 -10.40
CA ALA A 25 -5.23 -6.85 -9.62
C ALA A 25 -6.07 -5.58 -9.72
N ALA A 26 -5.41 -4.44 -9.77
CA ALA A 26 -6.11 -3.15 -9.84
C ALA A 26 -6.42 -2.72 -11.27
N ASN A 27 -5.93 -3.47 -12.24
CA ASN A 27 -6.09 -3.13 -13.66
C ASN A 27 -5.43 -1.78 -13.97
N LEU A 28 -4.23 -1.59 -13.45
CA LEU A 28 -3.45 -0.38 -13.66
C LEU A 28 -2.05 -0.77 -14.13
N THR A 29 -1.30 0.21 -14.61
CA THR A 29 0.09 -0.05 -14.96
C THR A 29 0.93 -0.05 -13.67
N ALA A 30 2.08 -0.70 -13.72
CA ALA A 30 3.00 -0.69 -12.59
C ALA A 30 3.46 0.73 -12.27
N SER A 31 3.68 1.55 -13.29
CA SER A 31 4.05 2.94 -13.09
C SER A 31 2.98 3.70 -12.34
N ARG A 32 1.72 3.45 -12.67
CA ARG A 32 0.62 4.14 -12.01
C ARG A 32 0.56 3.74 -10.53
N VAL A 33 0.73 2.45 -10.26
CA VAL A 33 0.73 1.95 -8.90
C VAL A 33 1.85 2.61 -8.10
N THR A 34 3.06 2.64 -8.67
CA THR A 34 4.19 3.26 -7.99
C THR A 34 3.92 4.74 -7.71
N HIS A 35 3.35 5.43 -8.68
CA HIS A 35 3.06 6.85 -8.54
C HIS A 35 2.03 7.11 -7.43
N LEU A 36 0.98 6.28 -7.39
CA LEU A 36 -0.04 6.41 -6.36
C LEU A 36 0.56 6.20 -4.97
N ILE A 37 1.41 5.19 -4.82
CA ILE A 37 2.05 4.91 -3.54
C ILE A 37 2.98 6.05 -3.14
N GLN A 38 3.77 6.56 -4.07
CA GLN A 38 4.69 7.64 -3.77
C GLN A 38 3.94 8.90 -3.35
N ASN A 39 2.83 9.20 -3.99
CA ASN A 39 2.03 10.35 -3.62
C ASN A 39 1.44 10.18 -2.23
N LEU A 40 0.99 8.97 -1.92
CA LEU A 40 0.45 8.69 -0.60
C LEU A 40 1.52 8.85 0.47
N GLU A 41 2.71 8.33 0.21
CA GLU A 41 3.82 8.47 1.16
C GLU A 41 4.18 9.92 1.36
N LYS A 42 4.17 10.70 0.29
CA LYS A 42 4.50 12.10 0.37
C LYS A 42 3.46 12.85 1.20
N GLU A 43 2.20 12.52 1.01
CA GLU A 43 1.13 13.15 1.73
C GLU A 43 1.19 12.85 3.23
N LEU A 44 1.54 11.63 3.57
CA LEU A 44 1.61 11.21 4.96
C LEU A 44 2.95 11.55 5.61
N GLY A 45 3.95 11.87 4.81
CA GLY A 45 5.26 12.22 5.33
C GLY A 45 6.06 11.03 5.84
N VAL A 46 5.69 9.81 5.44
CA VAL A 46 6.40 8.62 5.88
C VAL A 46 6.50 7.63 4.72
N SER A 47 7.46 6.74 4.84
CA SER A 47 7.61 5.67 3.88
C SER A 47 6.75 4.50 4.33
N LEU A 48 5.96 3.95 3.45
CA LEU A 48 5.06 2.85 3.79
C LEU A 48 5.66 1.48 3.51
N PHE A 49 6.65 1.42 2.63
CA PHE A 49 7.28 0.15 2.30
C PHE A 49 8.78 0.24 2.50
N SER A 50 9.35 -0.87 2.94
CA SER A 50 10.78 -0.99 3.06
C SER A 50 11.29 -1.63 1.78
N ARG A 51 12.32 -1.04 1.17
CA ARG A 51 12.82 -1.54 -0.10
C ARG A 51 14.28 -1.90 -0.01
N THR A 52 14.68 -2.45 1.12
CA THR A 52 16.07 -2.77 1.33
C THR A 52 16.44 -4.12 0.75
N THR A 53 15.46 -4.92 0.33
CA THR A 53 15.73 -6.24 -0.21
C THR A 53 14.93 -6.40 -1.50
N ARG A 54 14.99 -7.57 -2.07
CA ARG A 54 14.22 -7.86 -3.25
C ARG A 54 12.75 -7.89 -2.98
N ARG A 55 12.38 -8.17 -1.74
CA ARG A 55 10.99 -8.24 -1.42
C ARG A 55 10.46 -6.92 -0.97
N VAL A 56 9.23 -6.65 -1.32
CA VAL A 56 8.52 -5.48 -0.85
C VAL A 56 7.87 -5.87 0.46
N SER A 57 8.20 -5.15 1.52
CA SER A 57 7.58 -5.40 2.81
C SER A 57 7.17 -4.07 3.43
N LEU A 58 6.27 -4.13 4.39
CA LEU A 58 5.78 -2.91 5.02
C LEU A 58 6.81 -2.34 5.98
N SER A 59 6.91 -1.02 5.99
CA SER A 59 7.64 -0.33 7.05
C SER A 59 6.80 -0.36 8.31
N SER A 60 7.32 0.16 9.42
CA SER A 60 6.53 0.28 10.64
C SER A 60 5.28 1.12 10.41
N ALA A 61 5.44 2.25 9.70
CA ALA A 61 4.31 3.11 9.40
C ALA A 61 3.32 2.41 8.48
N GLY A 62 3.83 1.65 7.50
CA GLY A 62 2.98 0.90 6.60
C GLY A 62 2.20 -0.18 7.32
N GLN A 63 2.85 -0.86 8.26
CA GLN A 63 2.18 -1.89 9.04
C GLN A 63 1.02 -1.29 9.85
N ALA A 64 1.25 -0.15 10.48
CA ALA A 64 0.21 0.50 11.26
C ALA A 64 -0.97 0.89 10.38
N LEU A 65 -0.69 1.44 9.20
CA LEU A 65 -1.76 1.83 8.29
C LEU A 65 -2.52 0.61 7.78
N PHE A 66 -1.80 -0.44 7.44
CA PHE A 66 -2.42 -1.66 6.95
C PHE A 66 -3.39 -2.23 7.97
N GLU A 67 -2.98 -2.25 9.23
CA GLU A 67 -3.83 -2.77 10.29
C GLU A 67 -5.08 -1.94 10.49
N GLN A 68 -4.97 -0.65 10.30
CA GLN A 68 -6.14 0.22 10.42
C GLN A 68 -7.13 0.02 9.29
N LEU A 69 -6.63 -0.32 8.11
CA LEU A 69 -7.48 -0.43 6.93
C LEU A 69 -8.06 -1.82 6.71
N ASP A 70 -7.44 -2.84 7.28
CA ASP A 70 -7.87 -4.22 7.02
C ASP A 70 -8.85 -4.67 8.08
N PRO A 71 -10.13 -4.80 7.74
CA PRO A 71 -11.15 -5.19 8.71
C PRO A 71 -10.95 -6.63 9.22
N ASN A 72 -10.17 -7.41 8.50
CA ASN A 72 -9.96 -8.79 8.92
C ASN A 72 -8.89 -8.93 9.99
N LEU A 73 -8.25 -7.86 10.38
CA LEU A 73 -7.27 -7.92 11.44
C LEU A 73 -7.86 -7.65 12.82
N GLY A 74 -9.17 -7.60 12.86
CA GLY A 74 -9.80 -7.58 14.15
C GLY A 74 -9.86 -6.30 14.89
N PHE A 75 -9.71 -5.26 14.26
CA PHE A 75 -9.83 -4.12 14.93
C PHE A 75 -11.17 -3.82 14.99
N ILE A 76 -11.74 -4.06 15.80
CA ILE A 76 -12.91 -3.94 15.88
C ILE A 76 -13.47 -2.93 16.18
N THR A 77 -13.94 -2.49 15.91
CA THR A 77 -14.39 -1.52 15.98
C THR A 77 -15.63 -1.52 16.19
N GLU A 78 -16.11 -1.71 16.46
CA GLU A 78 -17.18 -1.73 16.58
C GLU A 78 -17.51 -1.45 17.18
#